data_6d2368d6d13476f07dde562252d718fd
#
_entry.id   6d2368d6d13476f07dde562252d718fd
#
_cell.length_a   1.000
_cell.length_b   1.000
_cell.length_c   1.000
_cell.angle_alpha   90.00
_cell.angle_beta   90.00
_cell.angle_gamma   90.00
#
_symmetry.space_group_name_H-M   'P 1'
#
loop_
_entity.id
_entity.type
_entity.pdbx_description
1 polymer ?
#
loop_
_entity_poly.entity_id
_entity_poly.type
_entity_poly.pdbx_seq_one_letter_code
_entity_poly.pdbx_strand_id
1 'polypeptide(L)'
;MMHAYDEQYLDDAMRNLGEAADYAVNACKMSLQKFFELFIATGFAAQFGNGVPKIISGLSGTELVHEIIAKAGIEQDLPEVQTEYDCSPEYWSGWIVAYYQWHTGRTFKDIFQNVSAKEFEKLYPTLHEAHEDKFVDVVNSIIERKTTTTKLQELRKNIGYSQRELAEKSGVNLRTLQQYELKAKDINKAATTTLLALSKTLGCKIEDLLEQI
;
A
#
# COMPACT_ATOMS: atom_id res chain seq x y z
N MET A 1 -18.37 -12.73 6.18
CA MET A 1 -17.54 -11.57 5.85
C MET A 1 -18.25 -10.85 4.71
N MET A 2 -18.31 -9.52 4.67
CA MET A 2 -19.01 -8.80 3.61
C MET A 2 -17.96 -8.39 2.57
N HIS A 3 -18.02 -9.01 1.39
CA HIS A 3 -17.11 -8.70 0.28
C HIS A 3 -17.48 -7.36 -0.38
N ALA A 4 -16.55 -6.76 -1.12
CA ALA A 4 -16.75 -5.43 -1.69
C ALA A 4 -17.87 -5.38 -2.75
N TYR A 5 -18.04 -6.45 -3.52
CA TYR A 5 -19.08 -6.63 -4.54
C TYR A 5 -19.39 -8.12 -4.75
N ASP A 6 -20.36 -8.44 -5.61
CA ASP A 6 -20.81 -9.82 -5.86
C ASP A 6 -19.67 -10.68 -6.43
N GLU A 7 -19.51 -11.87 -5.88
CA GLU A 7 -18.48 -12.85 -6.22
C GLU A 7 -18.46 -13.25 -7.69
N GLN A 8 -19.63 -13.21 -8.36
CA GLN A 8 -19.71 -13.51 -9.79
C GLN A 8 -18.82 -12.63 -10.68
N TYR A 9 -18.42 -11.45 -10.20
CA TYR A 9 -17.54 -10.53 -10.93
C TYR A 9 -16.05 -10.66 -10.52
N LEU A 10 -15.73 -11.50 -9.54
CA LEU A 10 -14.40 -11.55 -8.97
C LEU A 10 -13.34 -11.95 -10.00
N ASP A 11 -13.57 -13.04 -10.73
CA ASP A 11 -12.61 -13.55 -11.72
C ASP A 11 -12.33 -12.53 -12.83
N ASP A 12 -13.39 -11.84 -13.29
CA ASP A 12 -13.25 -10.79 -14.31
C ASP A 12 -12.48 -9.58 -13.75
N ALA A 13 -12.78 -9.16 -12.54
CA ALA A 13 -12.10 -8.04 -11.89
C ALA A 13 -10.60 -8.35 -11.65
N MET A 14 -10.29 -9.54 -11.16
CA MET A 14 -8.91 -9.97 -10.94
C MET A 14 -8.12 -9.99 -12.26
N ARG A 15 -8.70 -10.61 -13.30
CA ARG A 15 -8.11 -10.64 -14.64
C ARG A 15 -7.90 -9.24 -15.19
N ASN A 16 -8.94 -8.40 -15.14
CA ASN A 16 -8.89 -7.05 -15.66
C ASN A 16 -7.80 -6.19 -15.00
N LEU A 17 -7.69 -6.21 -13.67
CA LEU A 17 -6.65 -5.44 -12.99
C LEU A 17 -5.26 -6.05 -13.19
N GLY A 18 -5.16 -7.38 -13.35
CA GLY A 18 -3.93 -8.06 -13.74
C GLY A 18 -3.45 -7.60 -15.12
N GLU A 19 -4.30 -7.66 -16.13
CA GLU A 19 -4.01 -7.19 -17.49
C GLU A 19 -3.65 -5.70 -17.51
N ALA A 20 -4.37 -4.87 -16.74
CA ALA A 20 -4.08 -3.44 -16.65
C ALA A 20 -2.69 -3.17 -16.06
N ALA A 21 -2.32 -3.86 -14.99
CA ALA A 21 -1.00 -3.71 -14.36
C ALA A 21 0.12 -4.18 -15.31
N ASP A 22 -0.05 -5.33 -15.96
CA ASP A 22 0.88 -5.85 -16.94
C ASP A 22 1.09 -4.88 -18.11
N TYR A 23 0.01 -4.44 -18.74
CA TYR A 23 0.07 -3.51 -19.86
C TYR A 23 0.71 -2.17 -19.48
N ALA A 24 0.34 -1.62 -18.32
CA ALA A 24 0.92 -0.36 -17.84
C ALA A 24 2.44 -0.46 -17.64
N VAL A 25 2.94 -1.59 -17.12
CA VAL A 25 4.37 -1.75 -16.84
C VAL A 25 5.12 -2.24 -18.08
N ASN A 26 4.68 -3.35 -18.68
CA ASN A 26 5.44 -4.03 -19.70
C ASN A 26 5.30 -3.38 -21.09
N ALA A 27 4.15 -2.83 -21.44
CA ALA A 27 3.95 -2.13 -22.70
C ALA A 27 4.21 -0.62 -22.55
N CYS A 28 3.52 0.07 -21.63
CA CYS A 28 3.62 1.53 -21.47
C CYS A 28 4.88 1.98 -20.69
N LYS A 29 5.74 1.06 -20.21
CA LYS A 29 6.99 1.33 -19.47
C LYS A 29 6.79 2.19 -18.22
N MET A 30 5.61 2.11 -17.64
CA MET A 30 5.28 2.76 -16.37
C MET A 30 5.75 1.89 -15.19
N SER A 31 6.11 2.48 -14.05
CA SER A 31 6.31 1.65 -12.86
C SER A 31 4.96 1.22 -12.28
N LEU A 32 4.91 0.04 -11.65
CA LEU A 32 3.70 -0.46 -10.99
C LEU A 32 3.17 0.54 -9.94
N GLN A 33 4.06 1.19 -9.21
CA GLN A 33 3.72 2.25 -8.25
C GLN A 33 2.99 3.41 -8.95
N LYS A 34 3.52 3.88 -10.09
CA LYS A 34 2.92 4.99 -10.86
C LYS A 34 1.56 4.62 -11.41
N PHE A 35 1.38 3.40 -11.89
CA PHE A 35 0.09 2.90 -12.35
C PHE A 35 -0.98 2.99 -11.26
N PHE A 36 -0.70 2.43 -10.06
CA PHE A 36 -1.66 2.48 -8.96
C PHE A 36 -1.91 3.89 -8.42
N GLU A 37 -0.91 4.77 -8.43
CA GLU A 37 -1.10 6.18 -8.10
C GLU A 37 -2.08 6.86 -9.06
N LEU A 38 -1.95 6.63 -10.36
CA LEU A 38 -2.87 7.18 -11.36
C LEU A 38 -4.26 6.56 -11.25
N PHE A 39 -4.34 5.24 -11.07
CA PHE A 39 -5.59 4.51 -10.85
C PHE A 39 -6.40 5.10 -9.68
N ILE A 40 -5.72 5.42 -8.57
CA ILE A 40 -6.32 6.07 -7.39
C ILE A 40 -6.66 7.54 -7.69
N ALA A 41 -5.73 8.31 -8.22
CA ALA A 41 -5.89 9.74 -8.43
C ALA A 41 -7.00 10.09 -9.43
N THR A 42 -7.18 9.27 -10.46
CA THR A 42 -8.24 9.43 -11.46
C THR A 42 -9.62 8.99 -10.98
N GLY A 43 -9.70 8.32 -9.82
CA GLY A 43 -10.95 7.83 -9.25
C GLY A 43 -11.46 6.51 -9.84
N PHE A 44 -10.74 5.89 -10.77
CA PHE A 44 -11.08 4.55 -11.27
C PHE A 44 -10.95 3.49 -10.17
N ALA A 45 -9.99 3.62 -9.27
CA ALA A 45 -9.83 2.75 -8.11
C ALA A 45 -11.07 2.72 -7.20
N ALA A 46 -11.71 3.88 -6.99
CA ALA A 46 -12.94 3.94 -6.21
C ALA A 46 -14.11 3.26 -6.92
N GLN A 47 -14.25 3.47 -8.24
CA GLN A 47 -15.28 2.80 -9.04
C GLN A 47 -15.08 1.28 -9.09
N PHE A 48 -13.84 0.84 -9.27
CA PHE A 48 -13.47 -0.58 -9.25
C PHE A 48 -13.79 -1.22 -7.89
N GLY A 49 -13.35 -0.60 -6.80
CA GLY A 49 -13.58 -1.10 -5.44
C GLY A 49 -15.06 -1.10 -5.03
N ASN A 50 -15.88 -0.26 -5.65
CA ASN A 50 -17.33 -0.26 -5.48
C ASN A 50 -18.07 -1.23 -6.44
N GLY A 51 -17.34 -2.01 -7.22
CA GLY A 51 -17.92 -3.01 -8.12
C GLY A 51 -18.70 -2.42 -9.30
N VAL A 52 -18.31 -1.25 -9.82
CA VAL A 52 -18.97 -0.67 -11.01
C VAL A 52 -18.76 -1.60 -12.20
N PRO A 53 -19.81 -2.23 -12.76
CA PRO A 53 -19.68 -3.30 -13.75
C PRO A 53 -18.86 -2.91 -14.98
N LYS A 54 -19.02 -1.68 -15.46
CA LYS A 54 -18.22 -1.17 -16.59
C LYS A 54 -16.70 -1.27 -16.31
N ILE A 55 -16.28 -1.05 -15.07
CA ILE A 55 -14.87 -0.94 -14.71
C ILE A 55 -14.29 -2.31 -14.32
N ILE A 56 -15.05 -3.16 -13.64
CA ILE A 56 -14.55 -4.46 -13.18
C ILE A 56 -14.62 -5.56 -14.25
N SER A 57 -15.56 -5.47 -15.20
CA SER A 57 -15.77 -6.51 -16.23
C SER A 57 -16.13 -6.00 -17.61
N GLY A 58 -16.48 -4.73 -17.76
CA GLY A 58 -16.95 -4.16 -19.04
C GLY A 58 -15.85 -3.57 -19.92
N LEU A 59 -14.70 -3.20 -19.34
CA LEU A 59 -13.48 -2.79 -20.05
C LEU A 59 -12.45 -3.92 -19.97
N SER A 60 -11.61 -4.06 -20.96
CA SER A 60 -10.36 -4.83 -20.85
C SER A 60 -9.36 -4.07 -19.99
N GLY A 61 -8.34 -4.78 -19.47
CA GLY A 61 -7.26 -4.13 -18.69
C GLY A 61 -6.56 -3.03 -19.49
N THR A 62 -6.33 -3.24 -20.78
CA THR A 62 -5.77 -2.24 -21.68
C THR A 62 -6.65 -1.00 -21.80
N GLU A 63 -7.94 -1.17 -22.06
CA GLU A 63 -8.90 -0.06 -22.14
C GLU A 63 -8.98 0.71 -20.82
N LEU A 64 -8.90 0.01 -19.68
CA LEU A 64 -8.86 0.64 -18.37
C LEU A 64 -7.63 1.55 -18.24
N VAL A 65 -6.44 1.10 -18.68
CA VAL A 65 -5.21 1.94 -18.66
C VAL A 65 -5.37 3.15 -19.59
N HIS A 66 -5.95 2.98 -20.79
CA HIS A 66 -6.22 4.09 -21.72
C HIS A 66 -7.11 5.16 -21.07
N GLU A 67 -8.20 4.76 -20.43
CA GLU A 67 -9.13 5.66 -19.74
C GLU A 67 -8.42 6.39 -18.57
N ILE A 68 -7.55 5.68 -17.81
CA ILE A 68 -6.76 6.26 -16.71
C ILE A 68 -5.82 7.34 -17.25
N ILE A 69 -5.05 7.03 -18.29
CA ILE A 69 -4.06 7.93 -18.89
C ILE A 69 -4.75 9.15 -19.50
N ALA A 70 -5.84 8.95 -20.26
CA ALA A 70 -6.63 10.03 -20.83
C ALA A 70 -7.17 10.96 -19.74
N LYS A 71 -7.74 10.40 -18.67
CA LYS A 71 -8.28 11.19 -17.54
C LYS A 71 -7.20 11.91 -16.74
N ALA A 72 -5.99 11.34 -16.67
CA ALA A 72 -4.83 11.98 -16.04
C ALA A 72 -4.24 13.12 -16.88
N GLY A 73 -4.70 13.32 -18.13
CA GLY A 73 -4.17 14.34 -19.04
C GLY A 73 -2.73 14.07 -19.50
N ILE A 74 -2.34 12.79 -19.55
CA ILE A 74 -1.01 12.38 -20.00
C ILE A 74 -1.07 12.13 -21.50
N GLU A 75 -0.32 12.93 -22.28
CA GLU A 75 -0.13 12.69 -23.70
C GLU A 75 1.01 11.67 -23.89
N GLN A 76 0.63 10.47 -24.24
CA GLN A 76 1.56 9.37 -24.53
C GLN A 76 0.99 8.51 -25.66
N ASP A 77 1.83 8.13 -26.61
CA ASP A 77 1.49 7.09 -27.57
C ASP A 77 1.35 5.76 -26.83
N LEU A 78 0.18 5.17 -26.92
CA LEU A 78 -0.11 3.91 -26.26
C LEU A 78 0.21 2.76 -27.22
N PRO A 79 1.16 1.87 -26.87
CA PRO A 79 1.56 0.77 -27.72
C PRO A 79 0.41 -0.25 -27.89
N GLU A 80 0.47 -0.99 -28.99
CA GLU A 80 -0.42 -2.15 -29.15
C GLU A 80 -0.13 -3.21 -28.09
N VAL A 81 -1.16 -3.94 -27.71
CA VAL A 81 -1.06 -5.03 -26.74
C VAL A 81 -0.16 -6.12 -27.30
N GLN A 82 0.91 -6.43 -26.59
CA GLN A 82 1.71 -7.63 -26.87
C GLN A 82 1.11 -8.78 -26.07
N THR A 83 0.54 -9.75 -26.75
CA THR A 83 -0.03 -10.92 -26.11
C THR A 83 1.12 -11.82 -25.63
N GLU A 84 1.47 -11.73 -24.35
CA GLU A 84 2.36 -12.72 -23.71
C GLU A 84 1.51 -13.83 -23.10
N TYR A 85 1.91 -15.08 -23.30
CA TYR A 85 1.19 -16.26 -22.81
C TYR A 85 1.49 -16.56 -21.33
N ASP A 86 2.55 -15.96 -20.77
CA ASP A 86 2.95 -16.14 -19.38
C ASP A 86 2.54 -14.92 -18.52
N CYS A 87 1.86 -15.19 -17.42
CA CYS A 87 1.48 -14.16 -16.46
C CYS A 87 2.72 -13.56 -15.80
N SER A 88 2.99 -12.28 -16.08
CA SER A 88 4.11 -11.56 -15.50
C SER A 88 3.94 -11.34 -13.98
N PRO A 89 5.01 -11.01 -13.24
CA PRO A 89 4.90 -10.58 -11.85
C PRO A 89 3.98 -9.36 -11.66
N GLU A 90 3.90 -8.49 -12.66
CA GLU A 90 3.05 -7.32 -12.68
C GLU A 90 1.57 -7.70 -12.86
N TYR A 91 1.30 -8.65 -13.76
CA TYR A 91 -0.04 -9.24 -13.90
C TYR A 91 -0.49 -9.83 -12.56
N TRP A 92 0.33 -10.70 -11.97
CA TRP A 92 0.01 -11.30 -10.68
C TRP A 92 -0.24 -10.23 -9.60
N SER A 93 0.55 -9.17 -9.59
CA SER A 93 0.40 -8.09 -8.61
C SER A 93 -0.96 -7.38 -8.74
N GLY A 94 -1.39 -7.08 -9.95
CA GLY A 94 -2.72 -6.52 -10.21
C GLY A 94 -3.84 -7.49 -9.81
N TRP A 95 -3.71 -8.74 -10.25
CA TRP A 95 -4.65 -9.83 -10.03
C TRP A 95 -4.89 -10.07 -8.53
N ILE A 96 -3.83 -10.23 -7.76
CA ILE A 96 -3.92 -10.54 -6.32
C ILE A 96 -4.36 -9.33 -5.48
N VAL A 97 -4.03 -8.10 -5.89
CA VAL A 97 -4.48 -6.88 -5.21
C VAL A 97 -5.98 -6.69 -5.42
N ALA A 98 -6.54 -7.06 -6.60
CA ALA A 98 -7.99 -7.06 -6.82
C ALA A 98 -8.69 -8.04 -5.87
N TYR A 99 -8.16 -9.26 -5.73
CA TYR A 99 -8.66 -10.23 -4.75
C TYR A 99 -8.64 -9.67 -3.33
N TYR A 100 -7.50 -9.12 -2.92
CA TYR A 100 -7.33 -8.57 -1.57
C TYR A 100 -8.33 -7.44 -1.29
N GLN A 101 -8.53 -6.54 -2.27
CA GLN A 101 -9.49 -5.46 -2.17
C GLN A 101 -10.92 -6.01 -2.00
N TRP A 102 -11.33 -6.95 -2.85
CA TRP A 102 -12.63 -7.58 -2.79
C TRP A 102 -12.87 -8.32 -1.46
N HIS A 103 -11.90 -9.12 -1.04
CA HIS A 103 -11.96 -9.94 0.17
C HIS A 103 -12.08 -9.09 1.44
N THR A 104 -11.32 -7.99 1.52
CA THR A 104 -11.23 -7.16 2.73
C THR A 104 -12.18 -5.97 2.74
N GLY A 105 -12.71 -5.57 1.58
CA GLY A 105 -13.49 -4.35 1.41
C GLY A 105 -12.68 -3.05 1.61
N ARG A 106 -11.35 -3.14 1.75
CA ARG A 106 -10.48 -1.95 1.87
C ARG A 106 -10.45 -1.18 0.57
N THR A 107 -10.29 0.14 0.64
CA THR A 107 -10.06 0.93 -0.57
C THR A 107 -8.63 0.73 -1.07
N PHE A 108 -8.42 0.82 -2.38
CA PHE A 108 -7.06 0.80 -2.95
C PHE A 108 -6.16 1.88 -2.34
N LYS A 109 -6.73 3.04 -2.03
CA LYS A 109 -5.98 4.11 -1.35
C LYS A 109 -5.45 3.65 0.01
N ASP A 110 -6.29 3.02 0.84
CA ASP A 110 -5.88 2.48 2.14
C ASP A 110 -4.83 1.36 1.98
N ILE A 111 -5.03 0.46 1.01
CA ILE A 111 -4.08 -0.61 0.73
C ILE A 111 -2.70 -0.02 0.42
N PHE A 112 -2.61 0.90 -0.55
CA PHE A 112 -1.33 1.45 -1.01
C PHE A 112 -0.71 2.51 -0.08
N GLN A 113 -1.48 3.06 0.86
CA GLN A 113 -0.91 3.83 1.98
C GLN A 113 -0.16 2.94 2.98
N ASN A 114 -0.57 1.71 3.13
CA ASN A 114 0.01 0.76 4.08
C ASN A 114 1.05 -0.18 3.44
N VAL A 115 0.84 -0.59 2.18
CA VAL A 115 1.72 -1.53 1.48
C VAL A 115 2.03 -0.98 0.10
N SER A 116 3.29 -0.65 -0.15
CA SER A 116 3.73 -0.10 -1.44
C SER A 116 3.71 -1.15 -2.55
N ALA A 117 3.64 -0.70 -3.82
CA ALA A 117 3.74 -1.60 -4.98
C ALA A 117 5.02 -2.46 -4.95
N LYS A 118 6.16 -1.89 -4.52
CA LYS A 118 7.42 -2.64 -4.34
C LYS A 118 7.35 -3.74 -3.29
N GLU A 119 6.52 -3.58 -2.27
CA GLU A 119 6.32 -4.64 -1.27
C GLU A 119 5.50 -5.78 -1.88
N PHE A 120 4.50 -5.49 -2.72
CA PHE A 120 3.76 -6.50 -3.46
C PHE A 120 4.66 -7.26 -4.45
N GLU A 121 5.49 -6.57 -5.23
CA GLU A 121 6.47 -7.20 -6.13
C GLU A 121 7.40 -8.18 -5.37
N LYS A 122 7.82 -7.85 -4.16
CA LYS A 122 8.65 -8.73 -3.31
C LYS A 122 7.93 -9.97 -2.80
N LEU A 123 6.62 -9.97 -2.75
CA LEU A 123 5.83 -11.12 -2.33
C LEU A 123 5.65 -12.15 -3.46
N TYR A 124 5.76 -11.74 -4.73
CA TYR A 124 5.60 -12.60 -5.89
C TYR A 124 6.40 -13.91 -5.80
N PRO A 125 7.74 -13.92 -5.59
CA PRO A 125 8.51 -15.16 -5.61
C PRO A 125 8.09 -16.20 -4.58
N THR A 126 7.40 -15.77 -3.52
CA THR A 126 7.00 -16.66 -2.41
C THR A 126 5.52 -16.98 -2.38
N LEU A 127 4.68 -16.17 -3.02
CA LEU A 127 3.23 -16.29 -2.90
C LEU A 127 2.49 -16.53 -4.22
N HIS A 128 3.15 -16.47 -5.37
CA HIS A 128 2.47 -16.61 -6.67
C HIS A 128 1.86 -18.02 -6.88
N GLU A 129 2.39 -19.05 -6.22
CA GLU A 129 1.83 -20.42 -6.23
C GLU A 129 0.97 -20.74 -5.00
N ALA A 130 0.84 -19.80 -4.07
CA ALA A 130 0.08 -20.01 -2.85
C ALA A 130 -1.40 -19.66 -3.06
N HIS A 131 -2.28 -20.26 -2.24
CA HIS A 131 -3.69 -19.86 -2.20
C HIS A 131 -3.82 -18.38 -1.78
N GLU A 132 -4.79 -17.67 -2.33
CA GLU A 132 -5.00 -16.23 -2.14
C GLU A 132 -5.20 -15.84 -0.67
N ASP A 133 -5.80 -16.71 0.12
CA ASP A 133 -5.99 -16.48 1.56
C ASP A 133 -4.67 -16.28 2.29
N LYS A 134 -3.62 -17.01 1.88
CA LYS A 134 -2.28 -16.82 2.46
C LYS A 134 -1.72 -15.44 2.16
N PHE A 135 -2.00 -14.90 0.98
CA PHE A 135 -1.64 -13.54 0.65
C PHE A 135 -2.38 -12.54 1.55
N VAL A 136 -3.69 -12.75 1.76
CA VAL A 136 -4.50 -11.92 2.67
C VAL A 136 -3.90 -11.89 4.07
N ASP A 137 -3.55 -13.05 4.62
CA ASP A 137 -2.94 -13.15 5.95
C ASP A 137 -1.59 -12.40 6.04
N VAL A 138 -0.74 -12.57 5.03
CA VAL A 138 0.56 -11.89 4.98
C VAL A 138 0.39 -10.37 4.90
N VAL A 139 -0.48 -9.87 4.02
CA VAL A 139 -0.71 -8.44 3.87
C VAL A 139 -1.35 -7.84 5.12
N ASN A 140 -2.34 -8.51 5.71
CA ASN A 140 -2.93 -8.07 6.98
C ASN A 140 -1.88 -7.99 8.09
N SER A 141 -0.97 -8.97 8.19
CA SER A 141 0.13 -8.95 9.16
C SER A 141 1.12 -7.81 8.93
N ILE A 142 1.37 -7.41 7.66
CA ILE A 142 2.20 -6.25 7.32
C ILE A 142 1.51 -4.96 7.77
N ILE A 143 0.24 -4.79 7.43
CA ILE A 143 -0.55 -3.62 7.81
C ILE A 143 -0.63 -3.50 9.33
N GLU A 144 -0.94 -4.58 10.02
CA GLU A 144 -1.06 -4.62 11.48
C GLU A 144 0.26 -4.22 12.16
N ARG A 145 1.40 -4.73 11.68
CA ARG A 145 2.72 -4.31 12.18
C ARG A 145 2.97 -2.82 11.97
N LYS A 146 2.65 -2.28 10.78
CA LYS A 146 2.84 -0.86 10.48
C LYS A 146 1.90 0.04 11.29
N THR A 147 0.66 -0.39 11.50
CA THR A 147 -0.30 0.37 12.31
C THR A 147 -0.04 0.30 13.81
N THR A 148 0.59 -0.77 14.29
CA THR A 148 0.97 -0.91 15.70
C THR A 148 2.32 -0.27 16.02
N THR A 149 3.26 -0.25 15.06
CA THR A 149 4.58 0.37 15.25
C THR A 149 4.49 1.89 15.10
N THR A 150 4.94 2.62 16.12
CA THR A 150 5.03 4.08 16.04
C THR A 150 6.31 4.52 15.34
N LYS A 151 6.29 5.73 14.73
CA LYS A 151 7.48 6.34 14.13
C LYS A 151 8.63 6.46 15.13
N LEU A 152 8.31 6.81 16.37
CA LEU A 152 9.29 6.84 17.46
C LEU A 152 9.95 5.48 17.67
N GLN A 153 9.17 4.40 17.72
CA GLN A 153 9.69 3.05 17.89
C GLN A 153 10.55 2.61 16.71
N GLU A 154 10.13 2.95 15.49
CA GLU A 154 10.84 2.64 14.26
C GLU A 154 12.21 3.35 14.21
N LEU A 155 12.25 4.65 14.46
CA LEU A 155 13.48 5.44 14.51
C LEU A 155 14.44 4.94 15.58
N ARG A 156 13.92 4.63 16.77
CA ARG A 156 14.73 4.06 17.85
C ARG A 156 15.39 2.73 17.46
N LYS A 157 14.60 1.81 16.85
CA LYS A 157 15.09 0.51 16.40
C LYS A 157 16.13 0.62 15.29
N ASN A 158 15.93 1.55 14.36
CA ASN A 158 16.86 1.79 13.25
C ASN A 158 18.24 2.23 13.73
N ILE A 159 18.30 2.97 14.85
CA ILE A 159 19.57 3.38 15.49
C ILE A 159 20.13 2.25 16.39
N GLY A 160 19.32 1.24 16.71
CA GLY A 160 19.73 0.13 17.57
C GLY A 160 19.55 0.40 19.08
N TYR A 161 18.84 1.46 19.48
CA TYR A 161 18.62 1.74 20.89
C TYR A 161 17.49 0.88 21.48
N SER A 162 17.72 0.38 22.71
CA SER A 162 16.65 -0.10 23.59
C SER A 162 15.81 1.10 24.09
N GLN A 163 14.60 0.82 24.58
CA GLN A 163 13.77 1.87 25.20
C GLN A 163 14.48 2.57 26.37
N ARG A 164 15.23 1.80 27.16
CA ARG A 164 16.00 2.32 28.32
C ARG A 164 17.09 3.24 27.84
N GLU A 165 17.90 2.86 26.87
CA GLU A 165 18.98 3.69 26.33
C GLU A 165 18.46 4.98 25.71
N LEU A 166 17.35 4.93 24.97
CA LEU A 166 16.75 6.14 24.43
C LEU A 166 16.24 7.06 25.56
N ALA A 167 15.61 6.50 26.58
CA ALA A 167 15.15 7.28 27.74
C ALA A 167 16.29 7.95 28.46
N GLU A 168 17.37 7.23 28.73
CA GLU A 168 18.57 7.74 29.41
C GLU A 168 19.28 8.85 28.62
N LYS A 169 19.45 8.62 27.28
CA LYS A 169 20.14 9.57 26.40
C LYS A 169 19.33 10.84 26.13
N SER A 170 18.02 10.71 26.01
CA SER A 170 17.13 11.85 25.75
C SER A 170 16.67 12.59 27.01
N GLY A 171 16.86 11.98 28.20
CA GLY A 171 16.30 12.50 29.44
C GLY A 171 14.79 12.39 29.56
N VAL A 172 14.13 11.68 28.64
CA VAL A 172 12.71 11.44 28.70
C VAL A 172 12.41 10.25 29.58
N ASN A 173 11.42 10.37 30.45
CA ASN A 173 11.05 9.28 31.38
C ASN A 173 10.68 8.00 30.58
N LEU A 174 11.27 6.86 31.00
CA LEU A 174 11.08 5.56 30.33
C LEU A 174 9.60 5.19 30.18
N ARG A 175 8.78 5.38 31.22
CA ARG A 175 7.35 5.07 31.19
C ARG A 175 6.60 5.96 30.17
N THR A 176 6.99 7.23 30.07
CA THR A 176 6.42 8.14 29.08
C THR A 176 6.77 7.71 27.66
N LEU A 177 8.02 7.32 27.43
CA LEU A 177 8.48 6.79 26.14
C LEU A 177 7.73 5.52 25.76
N GLN A 178 7.57 4.59 26.70
CA GLN A 178 6.79 3.37 26.49
C GLN A 178 5.33 3.66 26.14
N GLN A 179 4.71 4.65 26.81
CA GLN A 179 3.33 5.06 26.49
C GLN A 179 3.20 5.65 25.11
N TYR A 180 4.19 6.37 24.60
CA TYR A 180 4.20 6.85 23.21
C TYR A 180 4.35 5.69 22.23
N GLU A 181 5.28 4.75 22.46
CA GLU A 181 5.48 3.59 21.59
C GLU A 181 4.29 2.61 21.57
N LEU A 182 3.53 2.54 22.66
CA LEU A 182 2.31 1.73 22.76
C LEU A 182 1.05 2.48 22.29
N LYS A 183 1.18 3.70 21.77
CA LYS A 183 0.05 4.60 21.42
C LYS A 183 -0.94 4.86 22.58
N ALA A 184 -0.56 4.52 23.81
CA ALA A 184 -1.34 4.83 25.01
C ALA A 184 -1.35 6.34 25.32
N LYS A 185 -0.39 7.06 24.76
CA LYS A 185 -0.30 8.52 24.82
C LYS A 185 0.05 9.05 23.42
N ASP A 186 -0.70 10.07 22.98
CA ASP A 186 -0.51 10.69 21.67
C ASP A 186 0.77 11.54 21.65
N ILE A 187 1.75 11.12 20.83
CA ILE A 187 3.02 11.85 20.70
C ILE A 187 2.83 13.21 20.03
N ASN A 188 1.80 13.40 19.19
CA ASN A 188 1.50 14.68 18.57
C ASN A 188 1.10 15.76 19.57
N LYS A 189 0.69 15.33 20.78
CA LYS A 189 0.35 16.21 21.91
C LYS A 189 1.48 16.31 22.95
N ALA A 190 2.66 15.80 22.62
CA ALA A 190 3.80 15.87 23.53
C ALA A 190 4.32 17.31 23.67
N ALA A 191 4.89 17.63 24.82
CA ALA A 191 5.56 18.91 25.01
C ALA A 191 6.71 19.08 24.00
N THR A 192 6.86 20.27 23.43
CA THR A 192 7.92 20.58 22.46
C THR A 192 9.31 20.24 22.98
N THR A 193 9.55 20.41 24.29
CA THR A 193 10.81 20.03 24.95
C THR A 193 11.08 18.53 24.86
N THR A 194 10.04 17.69 25.01
CA THR A 194 10.13 16.23 24.86
C THR A 194 10.44 15.82 23.41
N LEU A 195 9.71 16.41 22.45
CA LEU A 195 9.94 16.17 21.03
C LEU A 195 11.35 16.57 20.60
N LEU A 196 11.82 17.73 21.06
CA LEU A 196 13.17 18.23 20.78
C LEU A 196 14.26 17.32 21.38
N ALA A 197 14.05 16.81 22.59
CA ALA A 197 14.99 15.89 23.23
C ALA A 197 15.09 14.57 22.48
N LEU A 198 13.94 13.99 22.08
CA LEU A 198 13.90 12.76 21.30
C LEU A 198 14.52 12.95 19.90
N SER A 199 14.15 14.01 19.18
CA SER A 199 14.65 14.26 17.82
C SER A 199 16.18 14.45 17.81
N LYS A 200 16.74 15.20 18.76
CA LYS A 200 18.19 15.38 18.90
C LYS A 200 18.91 14.05 19.18
N THR A 201 18.34 13.21 20.04
CA THR A 201 18.96 11.93 20.42
C THR A 201 18.88 10.93 19.27
N LEU A 202 17.82 10.98 18.48
CA LEU A 202 17.59 10.12 17.33
C LEU A 202 18.17 10.68 16.01
N GLY A 203 18.73 11.90 16.02
CA GLY A 203 19.31 12.52 14.82
C GLY A 203 18.29 12.77 13.70
N CYS A 204 17.01 13.02 14.04
CA CYS A 204 15.92 13.24 13.12
C CYS A 204 15.27 14.61 13.34
N LYS A 205 14.35 15.01 12.48
CA LYS A 205 13.51 16.20 12.68
C LYS A 205 12.33 15.86 13.60
N ILE A 206 11.73 16.89 14.20
CA ILE A 206 10.53 16.71 15.05
C ILE A 206 9.38 16.13 14.22
N GLU A 207 9.24 16.58 12.96
CA GLU A 207 8.21 16.13 12.04
C GLU A 207 8.28 14.62 11.74
N ASP A 208 9.49 14.04 11.81
CA ASP A 208 9.71 12.60 11.60
C ASP A 208 9.18 11.75 12.78
N LEU A 209 8.97 12.35 13.95
CA LEU A 209 8.41 11.71 15.14
C LEU A 209 6.88 11.77 15.19
N LEU A 210 6.27 12.70 14.46
CA LEU A 210 4.83 12.92 14.50
C LEU A 210 4.09 11.85 13.70
N GLU A 211 3.04 11.27 14.30
CA GLU A 211 2.15 10.35 13.61
C GLU A 211 1.23 11.11 12.65
N GLN A 212 0.96 10.54 11.48
CA GLN A 212 -0.04 11.10 10.57
C GLN A 212 -1.43 10.87 11.16
N ILE A 213 -2.25 11.91 11.14
CA ILE A 213 -3.66 11.89 11.55
C ILE A 213 -4.51 11.42 10.37
#